data_2f0d5429daddc9acc23893a6a69c6aa2
#
_entry.id   2f0d5429daddc9acc23893a6a69c6aa2
#
_cell.length_a   1.000
_cell.length_b   1.000
_cell.length_c   1.000
_cell.angle_alpha   90.00
_cell.angle_beta   90.00
_cell.angle_gamma   90.00
#
_symmetry.space_group_name_H-M   'P 1'
#
loop_
_entity.id
_entity.type
_entity.pdbx_description
1 polymer ?
#
loop_
_entity_poly.entity_id
_entity_poly.type
_entity_poly.pdbx_seq_one_letter_code
_entity_poly.pdbx_strand_id
1 'polypeptide(L)'
;MLINRKWAMPSSDTFDVPPIGEFVKSYLRQSKVSVDPFARNKRWATYTNDLNPDTAAEHHLDALEFLEMLRDTGTIADLVIFDPPYSARQVAECYQQVGRTVTMQDTQGKSWSDWKDAVAEIVPVGGIVLSFGWNTVGMGRKHNFEILEILMVCHGGVHNDTICMAERKTALQGNMFNETHLTKRAGDTATPSDNVAVLHK
;
A
#
# COMPACT_ATOMS: atom_id res chain seq x y z
N MET A 1 -5.81 -11.71 -13.07
CA MET A 1 -6.38 -10.37 -12.85
C MET A 1 -7.80 -10.35 -13.36
N LEU A 2 -8.78 -10.01 -12.51
CA LEU A 2 -10.19 -9.81 -12.86
C LEU A 2 -10.43 -8.32 -13.08
N ILE A 3 -11.24 -7.96 -14.09
CA ILE A 3 -11.63 -6.56 -14.34
C ILE A 3 -13.15 -6.51 -14.41
N ASN A 4 -13.75 -5.68 -13.53
CA ASN A 4 -15.17 -5.43 -13.45
C ASN A 4 -15.48 -3.97 -13.67
N ARG A 5 -16.67 -3.68 -14.19
CA ARG A 5 -17.18 -2.33 -14.34
C ARG A 5 -18.60 -2.25 -13.80
N LYS A 6 -18.84 -1.24 -12.97
CA LYS A 6 -20.16 -0.91 -12.42
C LYS A 6 -20.46 0.57 -12.65
N TRP A 7 -21.72 0.93 -12.59
CA TRP A 7 -22.15 2.32 -12.57
C TRP A 7 -22.86 2.61 -11.25
N ALA A 8 -22.55 3.74 -10.64
CA ALA A 8 -23.23 4.21 -9.43
C ALA A 8 -23.05 5.72 -9.29
N MET A 9 -24.02 6.39 -8.66
CA MET A 9 -23.88 7.80 -8.31
C MET A 9 -22.74 7.98 -7.30
N PRO A 10 -21.95 9.07 -7.40
CA PRO A 10 -20.91 9.37 -6.43
C PRO A 10 -21.50 9.74 -5.06
N SER A 11 -20.73 9.56 -4.01
CA SER A 11 -21.04 9.98 -2.65
C SER A 11 -19.88 10.82 -2.10
N SER A 12 -20.14 11.63 -1.08
CA SER A 12 -19.09 12.34 -0.32
C SER A 12 -18.21 11.39 0.49
N ASP A 13 -18.66 10.16 0.72
CA ASP A 13 -17.91 9.07 1.34
C ASP A 13 -17.75 7.94 0.32
N THR A 14 -16.51 7.61 -0.01
CA THR A 14 -16.17 6.62 -1.05
C THR A 14 -16.90 5.29 -0.82
N PHE A 15 -16.98 4.82 0.42
CA PHE A 15 -17.52 3.50 0.75
C PHE A 15 -19.05 3.46 0.88
N ASP A 16 -19.72 4.62 0.83
CA ASP A 16 -21.19 4.69 0.71
C ASP A 16 -21.68 4.48 -0.73
N VAL A 17 -20.78 4.50 -1.71
CA VAL A 17 -21.06 4.08 -3.08
C VAL A 17 -21.25 2.56 -3.09
N PRO A 18 -22.45 2.02 -3.37
CA PRO A 18 -22.77 0.61 -3.10
C PRO A 18 -21.77 -0.39 -3.70
N PRO A 19 -21.37 -0.32 -4.98
CA PRO A 19 -20.42 -1.27 -5.54
C PRO A 19 -19.03 -1.18 -4.89
N ILE A 20 -18.61 0.00 -4.39
CA ILE A 20 -17.34 0.16 -3.69
C ILE A 20 -17.43 -0.45 -2.29
N GLY A 21 -18.48 -0.13 -1.53
CA GLY A 21 -18.70 -0.72 -0.22
C GLY A 21 -18.83 -2.25 -0.24
N GLU A 22 -19.49 -2.82 -1.27
CA GLU A 22 -19.55 -4.27 -1.47
C GLU A 22 -18.17 -4.88 -1.76
N PHE A 23 -17.38 -4.22 -2.60
CA PHE A 23 -16.02 -4.63 -2.91
C PHE A 23 -15.18 -4.69 -1.63
N VAL A 24 -15.13 -3.63 -0.81
CA VAL A 24 -14.40 -3.60 0.46
C VAL A 24 -14.89 -4.72 1.40
N LYS A 25 -16.20 -4.84 1.60
CA LYS A 25 -16.78 -5.86 2.49
C LYS A 25 -16.50 -7.29 2.04
N SER A 26 -16.34 -7.53 0.74
CA SER A 26 -16.01 -8.86 0.21
C SER A 26 -14.63 -9.34 0.68
N TYR A 27 -13.65 -8.45 0.76
CA TYR A 27 -12.31 -8.73 1.27
C TYR A 27 -12.28 -8.76 2.80
N LEU A 28 -12.98 -7.84 3.46
CA LEU A 28 -13.08 -7.83 4.94
C LEU A 28 -13.61 -9.14 5.52
N ARG A 29 -14.61 -9.77 4.86
CA ARG A 29 -15.15 -11.07 5.30
C ARG A 29 -14.12 -12.20 5.30
N GLN A 30 -13.03 -12.07 4.58
CA GLN A 30 -11.97 -13.07 4.45
C GLN A 30 -10.74 -12.72 5.30
N SER A 31 -10.67 -11.50 5.81
CA SER A 31 -9.57 -10.98 6.62
C SER A 31 -9.72 -11.36 8.08
N LYS A 32 -8.60 -11.56 8.76
CA LYS A 32 -8.50 -11.76 10.21
C LYS A 32 -8.08 -10.47 10.91
N VAL A 33 -7.13 -9.75 10.34
CA VAL A 33 -6.60 -8.49 10.87
C VAL A 33 -6.57 -7.48 9.73
N SER A 34 -7.44 -6.50 9.80
CA SER A 34 -7.57 -5.44 8.80
C SER A 34 -7.21 -4.08 9.37
N VAL A 35 -6.63 -3.22 8.53
CA VAL A 35 -6.18 -1.87 8.89
C VAL A 35 -6.76 -0.87 7.90
N ASP A 36 -7.29 0.25 8.40
CA ASP A 36 -7.76 1.39 7.61
C ASP A 36 -7.15 2.69 8.15
N PRO A 37 -6.09 3.23 7.52
CA PRO A 37 -5.44 4.46 7.97
C PRO A 37 -6.25 5.74 7.72
N PHE A 38 -7.33 5.67 6.92
CA PHE A 38 -8.13 6.81 6.46
C PHE A 38 -9.64 6.57 6.64
N ALA A 39 -10.01 5.96 7.77
CA ALA A 39 -11.31 5.34 7.98
C ALA A 39 -12.49 6.32 8.10
N ARG A 40 -12.23 7.60 8.41
CA ARG A 40 -13.30 8.57 8.69
C ARG A 40 -14.29 7.99 9.72
N ASN A 41 -15.55 7.83 9.34
CA ASN A 41 -16.59 7.27 10.21
C ASN A 41 -16.86 5.77 10.00
N LYS A 42 -16.04 5.07 9.19
CA LYS A 42 -16.21 3.63 8.92
C LYS A 42 -15.34 2.81 9.88
N ARG A 43 -15.97 2.16 10.83
CA ARG A 43 -15.29 1.22 11.75
C ARG A 43 -15.39 -0.22 11.23
N TRP A 44 -14.99 -0.43 9.97
CA TRP A 44 -15.09 -1.76 9.35
C TRP A 44 -13.83 -2.60 9.55
N ALA A 45 -12.67 -1.96 9.64
CA ALA A 45 -11.40 -2.63 9.87
C ALA A 45 -11.17 -2.93 11.36
N THR A 46 -10.24 -3.84 11.65
CA THR A 46 -9.81 -4.19 13.01
C THR A 46 -9.14 -2.99 13.69
N TYR A 47 -8.30 -2.28 12.95
CA TYR A 47 -7.65 -1.04 13.40
C TYR A 47 -8.05 0.08 12.44
N THR A 48 -8.61 1.14 12.99
CA THR A 48 -9.08 2.30 12.22
C THR A 48 -8.40 3.58 12.70
N ASN A 49 -7.98 4.41 11.76
CA ASN A 49 -7.38 5.71 12.04
C ASN A 49 -7.97 6.77 11.13
N ASP A 50 -8.03 7.98 11.61
CA ASP A 50 -8.30 9.18 10.84
C ASP A 50 -7.63 10.37 11.51
N LEU A 51 -7.07 11.28 10.74
CA LEU A 51 -6.40 12.47 11.27
C LEU A 51 -7.37 13.37 12.06
N ASN A 52 -8.65 13.42 11.64
CA ASN A 52 -9.68 14.26 12.26
C ASN A 52 -10.24 13.57 13.53
N PRO A 53 -10.06 14.19 14.72
CA PRO A 53 -10.53 13.64 15.99
C PRO A 53 -12.05 13.60 16.13
N ASP A 54 -12.80 14.29 15.26
CA ASP A 54 -14.27 14.30 15.27
C ASP A 54 -14.87 13.11 14.53
N THR A 55 -14.04 12.22 13.95
CA THR A 55 -14.50 11.00 13.28
C THR A 55 -14.69 9.85 14.26
N ALA A 56 -15.34 8.77 13.77
CA ALA A 56 -15.56 7.56 14.58
C ALA A 56 -14.37 6.59 14.58
N ALA A 57 -13.26 6.93 13.96
CA ALA A 57 -12.05 6.10 13.98
C ALA A 57 -11.55 5.86 15.41
N GLU A 58 -10.83 4.76 15.63
CA GLU A 58 -10.30 4.40 16.95
C GLU A 58 -9.05 5.21 17.33
N HIS A 59 -8.23 5.52 16.32
CA HIS A 59 -7.03 6.33 16.46
C HIS A 59 -7.17 7.63 15.68
N HIS A 60 -6.47 8.68 16.14
CA HIS A 60 -6.48 10.01 15.54
C HIS A 60 -5.05 10.54 15.36
N LEU A 61 -4.24 9.75 14.67
CA LEU A 61 -2.85 10.05 14.37
C LEU A 61 -2.69 10.45 12.90
N ASP A 62 -1.53 11.04 12.56
CA ASP A 62 -1.11 11.07 11.17
C ASP A 62 -1.03 9.64 10.63
N ALA A 63 -1.38 9.45 9.36
CA ALA A 63 -1.45 8.11 8.79
C ALA A 63 -0.09 7.39 8.82
N LEU A 64 1.03 8.12 8.65
CA LEU A 64 2.36 7.53 8.76
C LEU A 64 2.67 7.12 10.20
N GLU A 65 2.42 8.03 11.17
CA GLU A 65 2.61 7.74 12.60
C GLU A 65 1.79 6.52 13.05
N PHE A 66 0.55 6.41 12.57
CA PHE A 66 -0.31 5.27 12.86
C PHE A 66 0.24 3.95 12.29
N LEU A 67 0.69 3.94 11.04
CA LEU A 67 1.26 2.76 10.40
C LEU A 67 2.58 2.35 11.07
N GLU A 68 3.42 3.31 11.43
CA GLU A 68 4.66 3.07 12.19
C GLU A 68 4.37 2.49 13.58
N MET A 69 3.38 3.01 14.29
CA MET A 69 2.93 2.45 15.56
C MET A 69 2.51 0.99 15.42
N LEU A 70 1.73 0.64 14.38
CA LEU A 70 1.33 -0.75 14.13
C LEU A 70 2.53 -1.65 13.82
N ARG A 71 3.48 -1.17 13.01
CA ARG A 71 4.73 -1.88 12.73
C ARG A 71 5.52 -2.15 14.02
N ASP A 72 5.71 -1.12 14.84
CA ASP A 72 6.53 -1.18 16.06
C ASP A 72 5.90 -2.08 17.13
N THR A 73 4.57 -2.22 17.12
CA THR A 73 3.85 -3.20 17.95
C THR A 73 3.85 -4.62 17.37
N GLY A 74 4.46 -4.83 16.19
CA GLY A 74 4.52 -6.13 15.53
C GLY A 74 3.19 -6.58 14.90
N THR A 75 2.28 -5.62 14.62
CA THR A 75 1.00 -5.91 13.98
C THR A 75 1.22 -6.39 12.54
N ILE A 76 0.64 -7.54 12.20
CA ILE A 76 0.63 -8.10 10.84
C ILE A 76 -0.81 -8.02 10.33
N ALA A 77 -1.00 -7.22 9.26
CA ALA A 77 -2.31 -7.00 8.64
C ALA A 77 -2.45 -7.84 7.37
N ASP A 78 -3.40 -8.76 7.33
CA ASP A 78 -3.69 -9.53 6.11
C ASP A 78 -4.54 -8.75 5.11
N LEU A 79 -5.13 -7.62 5.53
CA LEU A 79 -5.84 -6.68 4.68
C LEU A 79 -5.55 -5.23 5.10
N VAL A 80 -5.21 -4.37 4.14
CA VAL A 80 -5.18 -2.92 4.33
C VAL A 80 -6.14 -2.24 3.37
N ILE A 81 -6.99 -1.34 3.88
CA ILE A 81 -7.85 -0.45 3.09
C ILE A 81 -7.10 0.87 2.92
N PHE A 82 -6.59 1.13 1.74
CA PHE A 82 -5.73 2.27 1.47
C PHE A 82 -6.44 3.28 0.56
N ASP A 83 -7.21 4.20 1.18
CA ASP A 83 -7.98 5.27 0.52
C ASP A 83 -7.47 6.67 0.93
N PRO A 84 -6.20 7.02 0.63
CA PRO A 84 -5.63 8.30 0.99
C PRO A 84 -6.26 9.45 0.20
N PRO A 85 -6.12 10.70 0.65
CA PRO A 85 -6.46 11.87 -0.16
C PRO A 85 -5.81 11.79 -1.54
N TYR A 86 -6.57 12.01 -2.63
CA TYR A 86 -6.10 11.78 -4.02
C TYR A 86 -5.27 12.92 -4.59
N SER A 87 -5.20 14.06 -3.92
CA SER A 87 -4.47 15.22 -4.39
C SER A 87 -3.82 16.00 -3.26
N ALA A 88 -2.76 16.75 -3.58
CA ALA A 88 -2.09 17.66 -2.65
C ALA A 88 -3.06 18.66 -2.01
N ARG A 89 -4.08 19.10 -2.76
CA ARG A 89 -5.12 19.98 -2.25
C ARG A 89 -5.95 19.30 -1.16
N GLN A 90 -6.39 18.05 -1.37
CA GLN A 90 -7.16 17.29 -0.38
C GLN A 90 -6.33 17.02 0.87
N VAL A 91 -5.03 16.70 0.73
CA VAL A 91 -4.11 16.58 1.89
C VAL A 91 -4.09 17.88 2.67
N ALA A 92 -3.90 19.02 1.99
CA ALA A 92 -3.88 20.32 2.65
C ALA A 92 -5.21 20.64 3.38
N GLU A 93 -6.35 20.33 2.75
CA GLU A 93 -7.67 20.49 3.34
C GLU A 93 -7.83 19.64 4.62
N CYS A 94 -7.36 18.37 4.61
CA CYS A 94 -7.39 17.50 5.80
C CYS A 94 -6.56 18.08 6.97
N TYR A 95 -5.34 18.54 6.72
CA TYR A 95 -4.49 19.14 7.77
C TYR A 95 -5.08 20.45 8.30
N GLN A 96 -5.62 21.29 7.42
CA GLN A 96 -6.26 22.55 7.81
C GLN A 96 -7.49 22.32 8.69
N GLN A 97 -8.30 21.29 8.42
CA GLN A 97 -9.48 20.96 9.23
C GLN A 97 -9.13 20.64 10.68
N VAL A 98 -7.95 20.10 10.94
CA VAL A 98 -7.48 19.80 12.30
C VAL A 98 -6.55 20.89 12.87
N GLY A 99 -6.50 22.06 12.23
CA GLY A 99 -5.70 23.20 12.69
C GLY A 99 -4.19 23.02 12.54
N ARG A 100 -3.72 22.04 11.76
CA ARG A 100 -2.30 21.88 11.44
C ARG A 100 -1.88 22.79 10.28
N THR A 101 -0.72 23.42 10.42
CA THR A 101 -0.12 24.17 9.32
C THR A 101 0.46 23.19 8.30
N VAL A 102 0.01 23.32 7.05
CA VAL A 102 0.50 22.49 5.94
C VAL A 102 1.87 22.99 5.51
N THR A 103 2.83 22.09 5.42
CA THR A 103 4.15 22.35 4.85
C THR A 103 4.21 21.87 3.38
N MET A 104 5.21 22.37 2.63
CA MET A 104 5.42 21.84 1.26
C MET A 104 5.75 20.34 1.26
N GLN A 105 6.31 19.82 2.35
CA GLN A 105 6.64 18.38 2.47
C GLN A 105 5.39 17.51 2.58
N ASP A 106 4.35 17.98 3.27
CA ASP A 106 3.09 17.26 3.47
C ASP A 106 2.30 17.05 2.16
N THR A 107 2.49 17.94 1.20
CA THR A 107 1.76 17.94 -0.09
C THR A 107 2.57 17.39 -1.26
N GLN A 108 3.81 16.95 -1.03
CA GLN A 108 4.65 16.34 -2.07
C GLN A 108 4.35 14.85 -2.24
N GLY A 109 4.62 14.33 -3.44
CA GLY A 109 4.48 12.90 -3.75
C GLY A 109 5.26 11.95 -2.82
N LYS A 110 6.16 12.48 -1.99
CA LYS A 110 6.89 11.77 -0.96
C LYS A 110 5.94 11.17 0.09
N SER A 111 4.95 11.90 0.58
CA SER A 111 4.00 11.40 1.59
C SER A 111 3.28 10.13 1.14
N TRP A 112 2.83 10.07 -0.14
CA TRP A 112 2.23 8.84 -0.67
C TRP A 112 3.21 7.68 -0.76
N SER A 113 4.50 7.96 -1.05
CA SER A 113 5.54 6.91 -1.06
C SER A 113 5.79 6.39 0.35
N ASP A 114 5.91 7.28 1.33
CA ASP A 114 6.19 6.93 2.71
C ASP A 114 5.03 6.10 3.31
N TRP A 115 3.78 6.46 3.05
CA TRP A 115 2.61 5.64 3.44
C TRP A 115 2.62 4.25 2.80
N LYS A 116 2.95 4.15 1.51
CA LYS A 116 3.04 2.85 0.83
C LYS A 116 4.20 2.00 1.35
N ASP A 117 5.34 2.61 1.65
CA ASP A 117 6.47 1.93 2.24
C ASP A 117 6.05 1.34 3.61
N ALA A 118 5.40 2.13 4.48
CA ALA A 118 4.91 1.68 5.79
C ALA A 118 3.81 0.59 5.68
N VAL A 119 2.85 0.73 4.75
CA VAL A 119 1.85 -0.33 4.47
C VAL A 119 2.54 -1.62 4.03
N ALA A 120 3.56 -1.53 3.18
CA ALA A 120 4.27 -2.71 2.72
C ALA A 120 5.00 -3.44 3.86
N GLU A 121 5.42 -2.75 4.91
CA GLU A 121 6.09 -3.35 6.07
C GLU A 121 5.15 -4.18 6.95
N ILE A 122 3.90 -3.75 7.14
CA ILE A 122 2.91 -4.45 7.99
C ILE A 122 2.13 -5.54 7.25
N VAL A 123 2.13 -5.55 5.91
CA VAL A 123 1.42 -6.56 5.10
C VAL A 123 2.33 -7.75 4.83
N PRO A 124 1.95 -8.99 5.21
CA PRO A 124 2.74 -10.19 4.95
C PRO A 124 2.64 -10.63 3.48
N VAL A 125 3.51 -11.53 3.05
CA VAL A 125 3.36 -12.22 1.74
C VAL A 125 2.01 -12.93 1.72
N GLY A 126 1.25 -12.72 0.64
CA GLY A 126 -0.13 -13.21 0.51
C GLY A 126 -1.20 -12.23 1.04
N GLY A 127 -0.81 -11.23 1.84
CA GLY A 127 -1.73 -10.20 2.31
C GLY A 127 -2.19 -9.25 1.19
N ILE A 128 -3.32 -8.61 1.39
CA ILE A 128 -4.05 -7.83 0.40
C ILE A 128 -4.03 -6.34 0.78
N VAL A 129 -3.88 -5.48 -0.22
CA VAL A 129 -4.15 -4.05 -0.11
C VAL A 129 -5.24 -3.67 -1.09
N LEU A 130 -6.27 -2.98 -0.60
CA LEU A 130 -7.29 -2.36 -1.42
C LEU A 130 -6.91 -0.90 -1.63
N SER A 131 -6.65 -0.52 -2.87
CA SER A 131 -6.30 0.86 -3.24
C SER A 131 -7.43 1.51 -4.02
N PHE A 132 -7.67 2.80 -3.74
CA PHE A 132 -8.73 3.59 -4.38
C PHE A 132 -8.13 4.84 -5.01
N GLY A 133 -8.75 5.35 -6.08
CA GLY A 133 -8.28 6.56 -6.75
C GLY A 133 -8.76 6.70 -8.18
N TRP A 134 -8.08 7.55 -8.92
CA TRP A 134 -8.39 7.85 -10.33
C TRP A 134 -7.44 7.17 -11.32
N ASN A 135 -6.55 6.31 -10.83
CA ASN A 135 -5.57 5.61 -11.63
C ASN A 135 -5.28 4.21 -11.05
N THR A 136 -4.49 3.43 -11.76
CA THR A 136 -4.13 2.05 -11.39
C THR A 136 -2.71 1.94 -10.83
N VAL A 137 -2.16 2.99 -10.23
CA VAL A 137 -0.80 2.96 -9.68
C VAL A 137 -0.72 2.05 -8.45
N GLY A 138 -1.71 2.09 -7.56
CA GLY A 138 -1.80 1.26 -6.36
C GLY A 138 -0.51 1.18 -5.55
N MET A 139 -0.25 0.04 -4.93
CA MET A 139 1.03 -0.29 -4.27
C MET A 139 2.14 -0.53 -5.27
N GLY A 140 1.82 -1.28 -6.32
CA GLY A 140 2.69 -1.52 -7.46
C GLY A 140 3.85 -2.48 -7.22
N ARG A 141 4.58 -2.75 -8.31
CA ARG A 141 5.69 -3.73 -8.32
C ARG A 141 6.88 -3.33 -7.44
N LYS A 142 7.10 -2.03 -7.22
CA LYS A 142 8.16 -1.52 -6.32
C LYS A 142 8.05 -2.14 -4.91
N HIS A 143 6.82 -2.38 -4.46
CA HIS A 143 6.54 -2.96 -3.15
C HIS A 143 6.21 -4.47 -3.22
N ASN A 144 6.48 -5.12 -4.36
CA ASN A 144 6.20 -6.53 -4.62
C ASN A 144 4.71 -6.88 -4.55
N PHE A 145 3.85 -6.02 -5.10
CA PHE A 145 2.42 -6.28 -5.22
C PHE A 145 2.03 -6.59 -6.67
N GLU A 146 1.12 -7.53 -6.83
CA GLU A 146 0.47 -7.88 -8.09
C GLU A 146 -1.03 -7.58 -8.02
N ILE A 147 -1.59 -7.06 -9.10
CA ILE A 147 -3.01 -6.76 -9.19
C ILE A 147 -3.82 -8.05 -9.36
N LEU A 148 -4.75 -8.31 -8.44
CA LEU A 148 -5.70 -9.41 -8.50
C LEU A 148 -6.99 -9.01 -9.21
N GLU A 149 -7.55 -7.85 -8.81
CA GLU A 149 -8.85 -7.36 -9.28
C GLU A 149 -8.84 -5.85 -9.44
N ILE A 150 -9.51 -5.38 -10.47
CA ILE A 150 -9.85 -3.96 -10.69
C ILE A 150 -11.36 -3.87 -10.82
N LEU A 151 -11.98 -3.04 -9.97
CA LEU A 151 -13.35 -2.60 -10.11
C LEU A 151 -13.36 -1.13 -10.53
N MET A 152 -13.84 -0.86 -11.75
CA MET A 152 -14.07 0.49 -12.23
C MET A 152 -15.51 0.90 -11.91
N VAL A 153 -15.70 1.94 -11.10
CA VAL A 153 -17.01 2.50 -10.80
C VAL A 153 -17.18 3.80 -11.55
N CYS A 154 -18.03 3.75 -12.59
CA CYS A 154 -18.30 4.90 -13.43
C CYS A 154 -19.41 5.75 -12.79
N HIS A 155 -19.12 7.05 -12.61
CA HIS A 155 -20.06 8.00 -11.98
C HIS A 155 -20.81 8.85 -12.99
N GLY A 156 -20.26 8.97 -14.20
CA GLY A 156 -20.85 9.77 -15.28
C GLY A 156 -20.80 11.29 -15.05
N GLY A 157 -21.26 12.04 -16.05
CA GLY A 157 -21.30 13.50 -15.98
C GLY A 157 -19.92 14.12 -15.84
N VAL A 158 -19.79 15.02 -14.86
CA VAL A 158 -18.55 15.77 -14.57
C VAL A 158 -17.70 15.13 -13.47
N HIS A 159 -18.10 13.96 -12.98
CA HIS A 159 -17.41 13.25 -11.90
C HIS A 159 -16.35 12.31 -12.46
N ASN A 160 -15.20 12.26 -11.79
CA ASN A 160 -14.18 11.26 -12.09
C ASN A 160 -14.67 9.88 -11.68
N ASP A 161 -14.39 8.87 -12.49
CA ASP A 161 -14.63 7.47 -12.12
C ASP A 161 -13.73 7.07 -10.95
N THR A 162 -14.21 6.16 -10.11
CA THR A 162 -13.39 5.58 -9.03
C THR A 162 -12.85 4.23 -9.47
N ILE A 163 -11.55 4.07 -9.39
CA ILE A 163 -10.86 2.80 -9.64
C ILE A 163 -10.53 2.17 -8.28
N CYS A 164 -11.09 1.00 -8.03
CA CYS A 164 -10.81 0.19 -6.85
C CYS A 164 -9.94 -0.98 -7.28
N MET A 165 -8.82 -1.19 -6.61
CA MET A 165 -7.92 -2.30 -6.89
C MET A 165 -7.73 -3.17 -5.67
N ALA A 166 -7.66 -4.48 -5.88
CA ALA A 166 -7.10 -5.41 -4.91
C ALA A 166 -5.75 -5.89 -5.41
N GLU A 167 -4.74 -5.71 -4.59
CA GLU A 167 -3.37 -6.11 -4.88
C GLU A 167 -2.88 -7.07 -3.80
N ARG A 168 -2.14 -8.11 -4.20
CA ARG A 168 -1.57 -9.10 -3.29
C ARG A 168 -0.07 -8.97 -3.22
N LYS A 169 0.48 -9.01 -2.02
CA LYS A 169 1.93 -9.04 -1.81
C LYS A 169 2.49 -10.40 -2.21
N THR A 170 3.48 -10.41 -3.12
CA THR A 170 4.06 -11.64 -3.70
C THR A 170 5.41 -12.03 -3.10
N ALA A 171 6.15 -11.06 -2.55
CA ALA A 171 7.45 -11.28 -1.92
C ALA A 171 7.69 -10.27 -0.80
N LEU A 172 8.60 -10.59 0.12
CA LEU A 172 9.10 -9.61 1.09
C LEU A 172 9.84 -8.51 0.34
N GLN A 173 9.86 -7.31 0.92
CA GLN A 173 10.63 -6.19 0.38
C GLN A 173 12.12 -6.54 0.57
N GLY A 174 12.75 -7.08 -0.48
CA GLY A 174 14.16 -7.41 -0.48
C GLY A 174 14.97 -6.13 -0.61
N ASN A 175 16.06 -6.01 0.16
CA ASN A 175 17.10 -5.04 -0.14
C ASN A 175 17.65 -5.35 -1.54
N MET A 176 17.36 -4.53 -2.54
CA MET A 176 17.83 -4.68 -3.94
C MET A 176 19.39 -4.72 -4.05
N PHE A 177 20.10 -4.59 -2.95
CA PHE A 177 21.58 -4.58 -2.90
C PHE A 177 22.20 -5.94 -2.54
N ASN A 178 21.41 -6.97 -2.18
CA ASN A 178 22.00 -8.26 -1.73
C ASN A 178 22.05 -9.36 -2.80
N GLU A 179 21.37 -9.23 -3.95
CA GLU A 179 21.38 -10.29 -4.97
C GLU A 179 22.58 -10.22 -5.95
N THR A 180 23.28 -9.10 -6.05
CA THR A 180 24.42 -8.94 -6.97
C THR A 180 25.74 -9.51 -6.45
N HIS A 181 25.85 -9.91 -5.19
CA HIS A 181 27.10 -10.43 -4.61
C HIS A 181 27.19 -11.95 -4.47
N LEU A 182 26.08 -12.69 -4.64
CA LEU A 182 26.08 -14.16 -4.48
C LEU A 182 26.37 -14.94 -5.76
N THR A 183 26.25 -14.32 -6.94
CA THR A 183 26.51 -15.00 -8.23
C THR A 183 27.96 -14.89 -8.73
N LYS A 184 28.84 -14.14 -8.04
CA LYS A 184 30.27 -14.00 -8.44
C LYS A 184 31.25 -14.86 -7.67
N ARG A 185 30.83 -15.71 -6.74
CA ARG A 185 31.74 -16.58 -5.95
C ARG A 185 31.72 -18.08 -6.33
N ALA A 186 30.99 -18.47 -7.34
CA ALA A 186 30.92 -19.88 -7.77
C ALA A 186 31.68 -20.21 -9.08
N GLY A 187 32.56 -19.33 -9.55
CA GLY A 187 33.20 -19.45 -10.87
C GLY A 187 34.74 -19.57 -10.89
N ASP A 188 35.45 -19.47 -9.78
CA ASP A 188 36.91 -19.57 -9.78
C ASP A 188 37.41 -20.77 -8.96
N THR A 189 37.27 -21.97 -9.55
CA THR A 189 38.13 -23.11 -9.19
C THR A 189 39.31 -23.12 -10.17
N ALA A 190 40.42 -22.53 -9.75
CA ALA A 190 41.69 -22.64 -10.42
C ALA A 190 42.20 -24.09 -10.34
N THR A 191 42.48 -24.68 -11.48
CA THR A 191 43.22 -25.92 -11.62
C THR A 191 44.69 -25.70 -11.25
N PRO A 192 45.34 -26.59 -10.49
CA PRO A 192 46.80 -26.54 -10.27
C PRO A 192 47.51 -27.02 -11.52
N SER A 193 48.42 -26.22 -12.07
CA SER A 193 49.39 -26.63 -13.10
C SER A 193 50.57 -27.31 -12.44
N ASP A 194 50.81 -28.56 -12.81
CA ASP A 194 52.02 -29.31 -12.53
C ASP A 194 53.24 -28.64 -13.17
N ASN A 195 54.18 -28.17 -12.36
CA ASN A 195 55.51 -27.84 -12.81
C ASN A 195 56.48 -28.98 -12.50
N VAL A 196 56.76 -29.75 -13.52
CA VAL A 196 57.85 -30.73 -13.54
C VAL A 196 59.17 -29.98 -13.76
N ALA A 197 60.05 -30.05 -12.78
CA ALA A 197 61.39 -29.58 -12.90
C ALA A 197 62.23 -30.59 -13.68
N VAL A 198 62.87 -30.18 -14.77
CA VAL A 198 63.95 -30.92 -15.42
C VAL A 198 65.28 -30.23 -15.14
N LEU A 199 66.13 -30.89 -14.36
CA LEU A 199 67.54 -30.61 -14.20
C LEU A 199 68.34 -31.13 -15.40
N HIS A 200 69.13 -30.30 -16.05
CA HIS A 200 70.36 -30.72 -16.74
C HIS A 200 71.42 -29.66 -16.66
N LYS A 201 72.50 -30.09 -16.05
CA LYS A 201 73.94 -29.77 -16.19
C LYS A 201 74.36 -28.31 -16.32
#